data_83ffc0c3ad72f9b1269eeb8e42e2bd32
#
_entry.id   83ffc0c3ad72f9b1269eeb8e42e2bd32
#
_cell.length_a   1.000
_cell.length_b   1.000
_cell.length_c   1.000
_cell.angle_alpha   90.00
_cell.angle_beta   90.00
_cell.angle_gamma   90.00
#
_symmetry.space_group_name_H-M   'P 1'
#
loop_
_entity.id
_entity.type
_entity.pdbx_description
1 polymer ?
#
loop_
_entity_poly.entity_id
_entity_poly.type
_entity_poly.pdbx_seq_one_letter_code
_entity_poly.pdbx_strand_id
1 'polypeptide(L)'
;MAEIDNKWKGRRLKKEVFVLLREENFDQAMATILSLPGRRVINPLFSFLCSMDPQIRWRAIKAIGEVVTNIAKEDMESARVIMRRMIWNLNDESGGIGWGLPEAMGEAMARHEGLAREYAMILQSYIREDGNFLEHQP
;
A
#
# COMPACT_ATOMS: atom_id res chain seq x y z
N MET A 1 -16.88 24.89 5.46
CA MET A 1 -16.59 24.23 6.75
C MET A 1 -16.18 22.77 6.54
N ALA A 2 -16.97 22.01 5.79
CA ALA A 2 -16.65 20.59 5.54
C ALA A 2 -15.32 20.40 4.81
N GLU A 3 -15.01 21.24 3.83
CA GLU A 3 -13.74 21.14 3.08
C GLU A 3 -12.53 21.44 3.96
N ILE A 4 -12.65 22.41 4.84
CA ILE A 4 -11.58 22.75 5.77
C ILE A 4 -11.36 21.63 6.75
N ASP A 5 -12.44 21.04 7.25
CA ASP A 5 -12.37 19.89 8.16
C ASP A 5 -11.72 18.69 7.50
N ASN A 6 -12.02 18.45 6.22
CA ASN A 6 -11.42 17.34 5.47
C ASN A 6 -9.91 17.54 5.28
N LYS A 7 -9.47 18.77 5.00
CA LYS A 7 -8.05 19.06 4.89
C LYS A 7 -7.31 18.82 6.20
N TRP A 8 -7.90 19.28 7.30
CA TRP A 8 -7.33 19.07 8.63
C TRP A 8 -7.27 17.59 8.96
N LYS A 9 -8.35 16.86 8.68
CA LYS A 9 -8.41 15.43 8.93
C LYS A 9 -7.34 14.68 8.15
N GLY A 10 -7.06 15.09 6.92
CA GLY A 10 -6.02 14.45 6.12
C GLY A 10 -4.63 14.60 6.70
N ARG A 11 -4.27 15.80 7.12
CA ARG A 11 -2.98 16.07 7.77
C ARG A 11 -2.87 15.36 9.10
N ARG A 12 -3.94 15.40 9.86
CA ARG A 12 -4.01 14.74 11.15
C ARG A 12 -3.88 13.23 10.99
N LEU A 13 -4.59 12.70 10.00
CA LEU A 13 -4.55 11.27 9.73
C LEU A 13 -3.14 10.81 9.38
N LYS A 14 -2.42 11.58 8.58
CA LYS A 14 -1.04 11.24 8.23
C LYS A 14 -0.16 11.21 9.47
N LYS A 15 -0.33 12.17 10.37
CA LYS A 15 0.42 12.19 11.62
C LYS A 15 0.08 11.00 12.51
N GLU A 16 -1.20 10.66 12.59
CA GLU A 16 -1.65 9.51 13.37
C GLU A 16 -1.07 8.21 12.81
N VAL A 17 -1.10 8.05 11.50
CA VAL A 17 -0.54 6.87 10.85
C VAL A 17 0.97 6.79 11.12
N PHE A 18 1.67 7.91 11.05
CA PHE A 18 3.10 7.94 11.33
C PHE A 18 3.38 7.43 12.75
N VAL A 19 2.64 7.94 13.73
CA VAL A 19 2.79 7.51 15.13
C VAL A 19 2.51 6.01 15.25
N LEU A 20 1.45 5.53 14.62
CA LEU A 20 1.08 4.12 14.67
C LEU A 20 2.14 3.23 14.04
N LEU A 21 2.74 3.66 12.94
CA LEU A 21 3.80 2.89 12.30
C LEU A 21 5.08 2.82 13.15
N ARG A 22 5.22 3.68 14.13
CA ARG A 22 6.37 3.71 15.03
C ARG A 22 6.12 3.01 16.37
N GLU A 23 4.88 2.59 16.64
CA GLU A 23 4.54 1.98 17.91
C GLU A 23 5.33 0.69 18.15
N GLU A 24 5.72 0.45 19.41
CA GLU A 24 6.41 -0.77 19.77
C GLU A 24 5.53 -1.99 19.52
N ASN A 25 4.28 -1.92 19.96
CA ASN A 25 3.32 -3.00 19.72
C ASN A 25 2.62 -2.75 18.39
N PHE A 26 3.23 -3.25 17.32
CA PHE A 26 2.70 -3.03 15.98
C PHE A 26 1.40 -3.77 15.74
N ASP A 27 1.19 -4.92 16.37
CA ASP A 27 -0.07 -5.66 16.21
C ASP A 27 -1.24 -4.81 16.70
N GLN A 28 -1.08 -4.14 17.82
CA GLN A 28 -2.10 -3.25 18.34
C GLN A 28 -2.26 -2.03 17.45
N ALA A 29 -1.15 -1.46 16.99
CA ALA A 29 -1.19 -0.33 16.07
C ALA A 29 -1.88 -0.70 14.76
N MET A 30 -1.64 -1.90 14.24
CA MET A 30 -2.31 -2.38 13.05
C MET A 30 -3.82 -2.47 13.26
N ALA A 31 -4.25 -2.98 14.40
CA ALA A 31 -5.69 -3.02 14.71
C ALA A 31 -6.29 -1.62 14.68
N THR A 32 -5.56 -0.63 15.19
CA THR A 32 -6.02 0.76 15.14
C THR A 32 -6.08 1.28 13.72
N ILE A 33 -5.05 1.00 12.91
CA ILE A 33 -5.04 1.40 11.49
C ILE A 33 -6.24 0.81 10.77
N LEU A 34 -6.55 -0.46 11.01
CA LEU A 34 -7.66 -1.14 10.36
C LEU A 34 -9.02 -0.64 10.82
N SER A 35 -9.09 0.03 11.97
CA SER A 35 -10.32 0.67 12.43
C SER A 35 -10.59 2.00 11.76
N LEU A 36 -9.58 2.58 11.11
CA LEU A 36 -9.73 3.84 10.39
C LEU A 36 -10.36 3.60 9.02
N PRO A 37 -10.99 4.63 8.42
CA PRO A 37 -11.55 4.46 7.08
C PRO A 37 -10.46 4.07 6.09
N GLY A 38 -10.60 2.88 5.50
CA GLY A 38 -9.57 2.31 4.64
C GLY A 38 -9.21 3.20 3.47
N ARG A 39 -10.23 3.77 2.81
CA ARG A 39 -10.00 4.64 1.66
C ARG A 39 -9.21 5.90 2.01
N ARG A 40 -9.30 6.35 3.25
CA ARG A 40 -8.58 7.52 3.70
C ARG A 40 -7.16 7.20 4.16
N VAL A 41 -7.02 6.07 4.86
CA VAL A 41 -5.72 5.71 5.44
C VAL A 41 -4.73 5.25 4.37
N ILE A 42 -5.22 4.81 3.21
CA ILE A 42 -4.36 4.29 2.16
C ILE A 42 -3.38 5.34 1.62
N ASN A 43 -3.81 6.60 1.50
CA ASN A 43 -2.95 7.65 0.99
C ASN A 43 -1.76 7.95 1.90
N PRO A 44 -1.97 8.16 3.22
CA PRO A 44 -0.83 8.28 4.12
C PRO A 44 0.11 7.08 4.08
N LEU A 45 -0.44 5.87 4.01
CA LEU A 45 0.38 4.67 3.96
C LEU A 45 1.26 4.65 2.72
N PHE A 46 0.73 5.04 1.56
CA PHE A 46 1.54 5.14 0.35
C PHE A 46 2.72 6.10 0.53
N SER A 47 2.49 7.22 1.20
CA SER A 47 3.55 8.20 1.39
C SER A 47 4.70 7.65 2.23
N PHE A 48 4.44 6.68 3.11
CA PHE A 48 5.48 6.10 3.95
C PHE A 48 6.26 4.98 3.28
N LEU A 49 5.86 4.56 2.09
CA LEU A 49 6.66 3.63 1.30
C LEU A 49 8.01 4.24 0.89
N CYS A 50 8.08 5.56 0.85
CA CYS A 50 9.31 6.29 0.54
C CYS A 50 10.12 6.65 1.78
N SER A 51 9.74 6.19 2.94
CA SER A 51 10.43 6.51 4.19
C SER A 51 11.87 6.01 4.17
N MET A 52 12.77 6.82 4.70
CA MET A 52 14.16 6.41 4.88
C MET A 52 14.31 5.36 5.98
N ASP A 53 13.34 5.29 6.89
CA ASP A 53 13.36 4.31 7.97
C ASP A 53 12.81 2.98 7.44
N PRO A 54 13.64 1.91 7.39
CA PRO A 54 13.19 0.62 6.88
C PRO A 54 12.03 0.02 7.67
N GLN A 55 11.96 0.26 8.96
CA GLN A 55 10.88 -0.27 9.79
C GLN A 55 9.55 0.38 9.42
N ILE A 56 9.54 1.70 9.25
CA ILE A 56 8.32 2.42 8.84
C ILE A 56 7.90 1.95 7.45
N ARG A 57 8.84 1.87 6.52
CA ARG A 57 8.56 1.42 5.16
C ARG A 57 7.95 0.02 5.15
N TRP A 58 8.57 -0.92 5.86
CA TRP A 58 8.10 -2.30 5.91
C TRP A 58 6.72 -2.41 6.56
N ARG A 59 6.50 -1.67 7.63
CA ARG A 59 5.21 -1.67 8.31
C ARG A 59 4.12 -1.05 7.45
N ALA A 60 4.47 -0.01 6.67
CA ALA A 60 3.53 0.55 5.69
C ALA A 60 3.14 -0.47 4.63
N ILE A 61 4.10 -1.25 4.14
CA ILE A 61 3.82 -2.33 3.19
C ILE A 61 2.79 -3.31 3.75
N LYS A 62 3.01 -3.76 4.97
CA LYS A 62 2.09 -4.70 5.61
C LYS A 62 0.71 -4.09 5.84
N ALA A 63 0.69 -2.83 6.29
CA ALA A 63 -0.56 -2.15 6.55
C ALA A 63 -1.37 -1.95 5.27
N ILE A 64 -0.72 -1.58 4.17
CA ILE A 64 -1.40 -1.47 2.88
C ILE A 64 -2.04 -2.80 2.50
N GLY A 65 -1.30 -3.90 2.63
CA GLY A 65 -1.82 -5.22 2.31
C GLY A 65 -3.07 -5.56 3.10
N GLU A 66 -3.07 -5.30 4.40
CA GLU A 66 -4.21 -5.61 5.24
C GLU A 66 -5.38 -4.67 5.00
N VAL A 67 -5.11 -3.37 4.78
CA VAL A 67 -6.17 -2.41 4.49
C VAL A 67 -6.86 -2.76 3.17
N VAL A 68 -6.08 -3.05 2.13
CA VAL A 68 -6.64 -3.41 0.82
C VAL A 68 -7.46 -4.69 0.94
N THR A 69 -6.99 -5.67 1.71
CA THR A 69 -7.73 -6.90 1.95
C THR A 69 -9.09 -6.62 2.59
N ASN A 70 -9.12 -5.76 3.62
CA ASN A 70 -10.36 -5.42 4.29
C ASN A 70 -11.31 -4.67 3.37
N ILE A 71 -10.78 -3.76 2.55
CA ILE A 71 -11.59 -3.05 1.57
C ILE A 71 -12.19 -4.06 0.57
N ALA A 72 -11.40 -5.02 0.12
CA ALA A 72 -11.86 -6.02 -0.85
C ALA A 72 -13.00 -6.87 -0.30
N LYS A 73 -12.98 -7.16 1.00
CA LYS A 73 -14.04 -7.94 1.62
C LYS A 73 -15.38 -7.20 1.62
N GLU A 74 -15.33 -5.89 1.71
CA GLU A 74 -16.54 -5.06 1.72
C GLU A 74 -16.94 -4.62 0.32
N ASP A 75 -15.97 -4.23 -0.50
CA ASP A 75 -16.23 -3.69 -1.83
C ASP A 75 -15.02 -3.98 -2.72
N MET A 76 -15.13 -5.04 -3.49
CA MET A 76 -14.04 -5.48 -4.36
C MET A 76 -13.62 -4.41 -5.37
N GLU A 77 -14.58 -3.64 -5.89
CA GLU A 77 -14.25 -2.59 -6.86
C GLU A 77 -13.40 -1.48 -6.24
N SER A 78 -13.64 -1.14 -4.99
CA SER A 78 -12.79 -0.16 -4.29
C SER A 78 -11.36 -0.68 -4.15
N ALA A 79 -11.21 -1.96 -3.86
CA ALA A 79 -9.87 -2.57 -3.80
C ALA A 79 -9.21 -2.59 -5.17
N ARG A 80 -9.98 -2.85 -6.23
CA ARG A 80 -9.46 -2.81 -7.60
C ARG A 80 -8.91 -1.43 -7.96
N VAL A 81 -9.61 -0.38 -7.55
CA VAL A 81 -9.14 0.99 -7.77
C VAL A 81 -7.76 1.19 -7.15
N ILE A 82 -7.58 0.71 -5.93
CA ILE A 82 -6.29 0.85 -5.23
C ILE A 82 -5.22 0.02 -5.93
N MET A 83 -5.53 -1.21 -6.32
CA MET A 83 -4.57 -2.06 -7.03
C MET A 83 -4.15 -1.42 -8.36
N ARG A 84 -5.11 -0.83 -9.09
CA ARG A 84 -4.80 -0.14 -10.35
C ARG A 84 -3.90 1.09 -10.10
N ARG A 85 -4.12 1.81 -9.00
CA ARG A 85 -3.24 2.92 -8.65
C ARG A 85 -1.81 2.45 -8.40
N MET A 86 -1.65 1.32 -7.72
CA MET A 86 -0.32 0.78 -7.49
C MET A 86 0.35 0.36 -8.80
N ILE A 87 -0.40 -0.28 -9.69
CA ILE A 87 0.11 -0.66 -11.01
C ILE A 87 0.50 0.57 -11.82
N TRP A 88 -0.36 1.59 -11.79
CA TRP A 88 -0.08 2.84 -12.48
C TRP A 88 1.22 3.46 -12.00
N ASN A 89 1.42 3.47 -10.69
CA ASN A 89 2.64 4.02 -10.11
C ASN A 89 3.89 3.22 -10.49
N LEU A 90 3.74 1.90 -10.63
CA LEU A 90 4.84 1.07 -11.13
C LEU A 90 5.22 1.42 -12.56
N ASN A 91 4.22 1.67 -13.42
CA ASN A 91 4.45 2.02 -14.81
C ASN A 91 5.04 3.40 -14.98
N ASP A 92 4.58 4.34 -14.17
CA ASP A 92 4.97 5.74 -14.26
C ASP A 92 6.27 6.01 -13.50
N GLU A 93 6.87 4.98 -13.00
CA GLU A 93 8.02 5.05 -12.13
C GLU A 93 9.26 5.50 -12.91
N SER A 94 9.91 6.54 -12.45
CA SER A 94 11.10 7.07 -13.07
C SER A 94 12.28 7.20 -12.11
N GLY A 95 12.18 6.70 -10.91
CA GLY A 95 13.29 6.88 -10.00
C GLY A 95 13.08 6.39 -8.59
N GLY A 96 12.51 5.23 -8.40
CA GLY A 96 12.42 4.64 -7.08
C GLY A 96 11.12 4.84 -6.35
N ILE A 97 10.17 5.49 -6.99
CA ILE A 97 8.84 5.66 -6.41
C ILE A 97 8.13 4.33 -6.28
N GLY A 98 8.51 3.38 -7.11
CA GLY A 98 7.96 2.03 -7.05
C GLY A 98 8.38 1.21 -5.85
N TRP A 99 9.23 1.76 -5.00
CA TRP A 99 9.70 1.05 -3.82
C TRP A 99 8.54 0.61 -2.94
N GLY A 100 8.51 -0.67 -2.62
CA GLY A 100 7.51 -1.22 -1.74
C GLY A 100 6.16 -1.51 -2.39
N LEU A 101 5.90 -1.01 -3.60
CA LEU A 101 4.62 -1.26 -4.27
C LEU A 101 4.42 -2.73 -4.63
N PRO A 102 5.39 -3.42 -5.25
CA PRO A 102 5.21 -4.85 -5.52
C PRO A 102 5.01 -5.65 -4.24
N GLU A 103 5.73 -5.30 -3.19
CA GLU A 103 5.62 -5.96 -1.90
C GLU A 103 4.25 -5.72 -1.28
N ALA A 104 3.74 -4.49 -1.35
CA ALA A 104 2.40 -4.17 -0.83
C ALA A 104 1.31 -4.91 -1.60
N MET A 105 1.42 -4.98 -2.92
CA MET A 105 0.50 -5.75 -3.76
C MET A 105 0.57 -7.23 -3.38
N GLY A 106 1.77 -7.76 -3.21
CA GLY A 106 1.98 -9.14 -2.79
C GLY A 106 1.32 -9.44 -1.45
N GLU A 107 1.43 -8.53 -0.50
CA GLU A 107 0.78 -8.68 0.80
C GLU A 107 -0.74 -8.75 0.67
N ALA A 108 -1.33 -7.90 -0.16
CA ALA A 108 -2.78 -7.93 -0.40
C ALA A 108 -3.20 -9.23 -1.07
N MET A 109 -2.46 -9.67 -2.08
CA MET A 109 -2.77 -10.91 -2.79
C MET A 109 -2.60 -12.15 -1.90
N ALA A 110 -1.63 -12.13 -1.00
CA ALA A 110 -1.42 -13.24 -0.08
C ALA A 110 -2.59 -13.40 0.90
N ARG A 111 -3.30 -12.31 1.16
CA ARG A 111 -4.40 -12.30 2.12
C ARG A 111 -5.78 -12.42 1.49
N HIS A 112 -5.89 -12.17 0.20
CA HIS A 112 -7.19 -12.16 -0.48
C HIS A 112 -7.11 -12.88 -1.83
N GLU A 113 -7.75 -14.04 -1.89
CA GLU A 113 -7.68 -14.91 -3.07
C GLU A 113 -8.20 -14.23 -4.34
N GLY A 114 -9.28 -13.46 -4.22
CA GLY A 114 -9.84 -12.74 -5.38
C GLY A 114 -8.86 -11.75 -5.97
N LEU A 115 -8.12 -11.03 -5.12
CA LEU A 115 -7.08 -10.12 -5.60
C LEU A 115 -5.94 -10.88 -6.25
N ALA A 116 -5.56 -12.02 -5.67
CA ALA A 116 -4.50 -12.84 -6.25
C ALA A 116 -4.89 -13.31 -7.65
N ARG A 117 -6.12 -13.76 -7.84
CA ARG A 117 -6.58 -14.22 -9.15
C ARG A 117 -6.52 -13.13 -10.21
N GLU A 118 -6.89 -11.91 -9.84
CA GLU A 118 -6.95 -10.82 -10.81
C GLU A 118 -5.58 -10.21 -11.11
N TYR A 119 -4.70 -10.15 -10.13
CA TYR A 119 -3.50 -9.32 -10.25
C TYR A 119 -2.18 -10.08 -10.21
N ALA A 120 -2.17 -11.35 -9.84
CA ALA A 120 -0.91 -12.10 -9.73
C ALA A 120 -0.16 -12.15 -11.05
N MET A 121 -0.87 -12.39 -12.16
CA MET A 121 -0.23 -12.47 -13.48
C MET A 121 0.37 -11.11 -13.88
N ILE A 122 -0.33 -10.04 -13.58
CA ILE A 122 0.15 -8.69 -13.90
C ILE A 122 1.41 -8.40 -13.11
N LEU A 123 1.40 -8.69 -11.82
CA LEU A 123 2.57 -8.46 -10.97
C LEU A 123 3.75 -9.31 -11.41
N GLN A 124 3.52 -10.58 -11.74
CA GLN A 124 4.57 -11.45 -12.25
C GLN A 124 5.18 -10.91 -13.55
N SER A 125 4.35 -10.33 -14.40
CA SER A 125 4.80 -9.73 -15.64
C SER A 125 5.84 -8.64 -15.37
N TYR A 126 5.56 -7.75 -14.42
CA TYR A 126 6.51 -6.70 -14.05
C TYR A 126 7.80 -7.27 -13.47
N ILE A 127 7.67 -8.24 -12.58
CA ILE A 127 8.84 -8.85 -11.95
C ILE A 127 9.70 -9.57 -12.99
N ARG A 128 9.07 -10.25 -13.94
CA ARG A 128 9.78 -10.95 -15.01
C ARG A 128 10.53 -9.98 -15.90
N GLU A 129 9.90 -8.88 -16.27
CA GLU A 129 10.56 -7.88 -17.09
C GLU A 129 11.78 -7.31 -16.40
N ASP A 130 11.64 -7.00 -15.12
CA ASP A 130 12.77 -6.55 -14.33
C ASP A 130 13.85 -7.61 -14.23
N GLY A 131 13.44 -8.86 -13.98
CA GLY A 131 14.36 -9.97 -13.90
C GLY A 131 15.06 -10.24 -15.21
N ASN A 132 14.32 -10.25 -16.32
CA ASN A 132 14.90 -10.44 -17.64
C ASN A 132 15.84 -9.32 -18.00
N PHE A 133 15.46 -8.10 -17.67
CA PHE A 133 16.31 -6.94 -17.91
C PHE A 133 17.61 -7.06 -17.16
N LEU A 134 17.56 -7.45 -15.90
CA LEU A 134 18.75 -7.64 -15.09
C LEU A 134 19.62 -8.78 -15.60
N GLU A 135 19.00 -9.85 -16.09
CA GLU A 135 19.74 -10.97 -16.65
C GLU A 135 20.47 -10.61 -17.93
N HIS A 136 19.92 -9.68 -18.70
CA HIS A 136 20.55 -9.21 -19.93
C HIS A 136 21.64 -8.18 -19.70
N GLN A 137 21.80 -7.72 -18.48
CA GLN A 137 22.89 -6.83 -18.13
C GLN A 137 24.08 -7.66 -17.66
N PRO A 138 25.18 -7.58 -18.37
CA PRO A 138 26.38 -8.35 -17.99
C PRO A 138 26.98 -7.88 -16.69
#